data_db5ccd1fe2e137870b6133484523cffd
#
_entry.id   db5ccd1fe2e137870b6133484523cffd
#
_cell.length_a   1.000
_cell.length_b   1.000
_cell.length_c   1.000
_cell.angle_alpha   90.00
_cell.angle_beta   90.00
_cell.angle_gamma   90.00
#
_symmetry.space_group_name_H-M   'P 1'
#
loop_
_entity.id
_entity.type
_entity.pdbx_description
1 polymer ?
#
loop_
_entity_poly.entity_id
_entity_poly.type
_entity_poly.pdbx_seq_one_letter_code
_entity_poly.pdbx_strand_id
1 'polypeptide(L)'
;ILWNLLINSQSDLEGGLNGHDKEQESHGAYAFCTLSSIIIVLDQLRVLKPETYKEKRIHDFINIEKFIDWLAHRQDQLNGGLSGRHNKLVDGCYAYWVGACGAILKIYGYVNPINMPMLKSYIVNYCQDNAENEPGLRDKPGMNADFYHTNYILMGLSLCEYENDIYLPDMYSDAMNIKCNDIKGKQLYGVNPVYGLPTYILN
;
A
#
# COMPACT_ATOMS: atom_id res chain seq x y z
N ILE A 1 5.98 24.14 0.49
CA ILE A 1 6.85 23.46 -0.49
C ILE A 1 6.51 21.97 -0.54
N LEU A 2 6.64 21.20 0.56
CA LEU A 2 6.36 19.76 0.60
C LEU A 2 4.95 19.41 0.10
N TRP A 3 3.92 20.10 0.58
CA TRP A 3 2.54 19.88 0.16
C TRP A 3 2.35 20.00 -1.36
N ASN A 4 2.91 21.07 -1.96
CA ASN A 4 2.82 21.27 -3.40
C ASN A 4 3.56 20.19 -4.20
N LEU A 5 4.68 19.66 -3.66
CA LEU A 5 5.39 18.55 -4.26
C LEU A 5 4.49 17.29 -4.29
N LEU A 6 3.89 16.95 -3.15
CA LEU A 6 3.06 15.75 -3.01
C LEU A 6 1.84 15.76 -3.95
N ILE A 7 1.08 16.87 -4.00
CA ILE A 7 -0.11 16.95 -4.85
C ILE A 7 0.20 17.08 -6.35
N ASN A 8 1.44 17.42 -6.71
CA ASN A 8 1.90 17.49 -8.10
C ASN A 8 2.67 16.25 -8.54
N SER A 9 2.76 15.21 -7.73
CA SER A 9 3.47 13.97 -8.07
C SER A 9 2.61 12.92 -8.76
N GLN A 10 1.33 13.22 -9.06
CA GLN A 10 0.50 12.33 -9.86
C GLN A 10 0.82 12.48 -11.34
N SER A 11 1.17 11.38 -12.01
CA SER A 11 1.45 11.37 -13.45
C SER A 11 0.20 11.71 -14.25
N ASP A 12 0.31 12.72 -15.12
CA ASP A 12 -0.78 13.11 -16.01
C ASP A 12 -1.08 12.02 -17.06
N LEU A 13 -0.06 11.26 -17.47
CA LEU A 13 -0.17 10.21 -18.48
C LEU A 13 -0.72 8.90 -17.91
N GLU A 14 -0.16 8.45 -16.78
CA GLU A 14 -0.43 7.14 -16.24
C GLU A 14 -1.47 7.15 -15.10
N GLY A 15 -1.60 8.27 -14.41
CA GLY A 15 -2.50 8.42 -13.26
C GLY A 15 -1.95 7.88 -11.94
N GLY A 16 -0.84 7.16 -11.96
CA GLY A 16 -0.15 6.71 -10.74
C GLY A 16 0.61 7.85 -10.06
N LEU A 17 1.19 7.56 -8.90
CA LEU A 17 1.98 8.53 -8.15
C LEU A 17 3.48 8.21 -8.28
N ASN A 18 4.28 9.26 -8.22
CA ASN A 18 5.74 9.17 -8.22
C ASN A 18 6.34 10.09 -7.14
N GLY A 19 7.65 10.20 -7.08
CA GLY A 19 8.33 11.02 -6.09
C GLY A 19 8.81 12.39 -6.60
N HIS A 20 8.43 12.78 -7.80
CA HIS A 20 9.00 13.95 -8.48
C HIS A 20 7.91 14.88 -9.04
N ASP A 21 7.59 14.74 -10.30
CA ASP A 21 6.68 15.59 -11.04
C ASP A 21 5.76 14.78 -11.97
N LYS A 22 4.84 15.47 -12.60
CA LYS A 22 3.78 14.88 -13.43
C LYS A 22 4.27 14.16 -14.70
N GLU A 23 5.48 14.42 -15.13
CA GLU A 23 6.05 13.88 -16.38
C GLU A 23 6.80 12.57 -16.13
N GLN A 24 7.08 12.24 -14.87
CA GLN A 24 7.82 11.04 -14.50
C GLN A 24 6.96 9.78 -14.51
N GLU A 25 7.60 8.63 -14.77
CA GLU A 25 6.98 7.31 -14.67
C GLU A 25 6.51 7.05 -13.24
N SER A 26 5.29 6.56 -13.11
CA SER A 26 4.73 6.16 -11.81
C SER A 26 5.38 4.88 -11.32
N HIS A 27 5.60 4.77 -10.00
CA HIS A 27 6.27 3.64 -9.40
C HIS A 27 5.63 3.24 -8.07
N GLY A 28 5.38 1.94 -7.86
CA GLY A 28 4.65 1.42 -6.70
C GLY A 28 5.19 1.84 -5.34
N ALA A 29 6.51 1.82 -5.15
CA ALA A 29 7.11 2.27 -3.89
C ALA A 29 6.96 3.78 -3.68
N TYR A 30 7.16 4.59 -4.72
CA TYR A 30 6.93 6.03 -4.64
C TYR A 30 5.45 6.36 -4.49
N ALA A 31 4.56 5.61 -5.14
CA ALA A 31 3.11 5.76 -4.98
C ALA A 31 2.69 5.56 -3.52
N PHE A 32 3.23 4.52 -2.86
CA PHE A 32 3.03 4.31 -1.43
C PHE A 32 3.55 5.48 -0.60
N CYS A 33 4.82 5.86 -0.81
CA CYS A 33 5.43 6.97 -0.06
C CYS A 33 4.64 8.27 -0.21
N THR A 34 4.23 8.60 -1.43
CA THR A 34 3.47 9.82 -1.73
C THR A 34 2.07 9.78 -1.12
N LEU A 35 1.33 8.69 -1.30
CA LEU A 35 -0.02 8.55 -0.74
C LEU A 35 0.00 8.63 0.79
N SER A 36 0.90 7.89 1.43
CA SER A 36 1.06 7.93 2.89
C SER A 36 1.47 9.32 3.38
N SER A 37 2.38 9.98 2.67
CA SER A 37 2.79 11.36 3.01
C SER A 37 1.63 12.35 2.87
N ILE A 38 0.80 12.25 1.84
CA ILE A 38 -0.40 13.09 1.67
C ILE A 38 -1.32 12.92 2.89
N ILE A 39 -1.56 11.68 3.32
CA ILE A 39 -2.42 11.38 4.47
C ILE A 39 -1.85 12.00 5.75
N ILE A 40 -0.58 11.73 6.05
CA ILE A 40 0.08 12.24 7.26
C ILE A 40 0.07 13.77 7.30
N VAL A 41 0.36 14.42 6.18
CA VAL A 41 0.34 15.89 6.10
C VAL A 41 -1.09 16.42 6.21
N LEU A 42 -2.07 15.76 5.61
CA LEU A 42 -3.48 16.13 5.71
C LEU A 42 -3.99 16.02 7.15
N ASP A 43 -3.63 14.97 7.87
CA ASP A 43 -3.97 14.80 9.28
C ASP A 43 -3.42 15.95 10.13
N GLN A 44 -2.17 16.34 9.90
CA GLN A 44 -1.58 17.51 10.56
C GLN A 44 -2.27 18.84 10.17
N LEU A 45 -2.64 19.01 8.90
CA LEU A 45 -3.34 20.20 8.43
C LEU A 45 -4.75 20.31 9.02
N ARG A 46 -5.44 19.20 9.24
CA ARG A 46 -6.74 19.17 9.93
C ARG A 46 -6.65 19.69 11.37
N VAL A 47 -5.54 19.40 12.05
CA VAL A 47 -5.28 19.91 13.41
C VAL A 47 -4.89 21.39 13.39
N LEU A 48 -3.98 21.78 12.50
CA LEU A 48 -3.40 23.13 12.47
C LEU A 48 -4.32 24.18 11.83
N LYS A 49 -5.18 23.78 10.89
CA LYS A 49 -6.07 24.66 10.11
C LYS A 49 -7.42 24.00 9.88
N PRO A 50 -8.17 23.67 10.95
CA PRO A 50 -9.41 22.92 10.84
C PRO A 50 -10.46 23.62 9.98
N GLU A 51 -10.51 24.96 9.99
CA GLU A 51 -11.43 25.76 9.18
C GLU A 51 -11.29 25.51 7.67
N THR A 52 -10.09 25.05 7.22
CA THR A 52 -9.80 24.81 5.80
C THR A 52 -9.77 23.34 5.45
N TYR A 53 -9.26 22.50 6.35
CA TYR A 53 -8.90 21.11 6.01
C TYR A 53 -9.74 20.04 6.72
N LYS A 54 -10.62 20.40 7.67
CA LYS A 54 -11.43 19.43 8.45
C LYS A 54 -12.19 18.46 7.54
N GLU A 55 -12.86 18.97 6.51
CA GLU A 55 -13.68 18.17 5.59
C GLU A 55 -12.93 17.69 4.34
N LYS A 56 -11.64 18.05 4.21
CA LYS A 56 -10.83 17.66 3.06
C LYS A 56 -10.49 16.17 3.09
N ARG A 57 -10.49 15.53 1.90
CA ARG A 57 -10.19 14.13 1.67
C ARG A 57 -9.09 13.98 0.63
N ILE A 58 -8.61 12.76 0.43
CA ILE A 58 -7.55 12.45 -0.53
C ILE A 58 -7.92 12.88 -1.95
N HIS A 59 -9.19 12.69 -2.34
CA HIS A 59 -9.67 13.05 -3.69
C HIS A 59 -9.74 14.57 -3.96
N ASP A 60 -9.59 15.41 -2.94
CA ASP A 60 -9.42 16.86 -3.15
C ASP A 60 -8.02 17.23 -3.67
N PHE A 61 -7.07 16.27 -3.64
CA PHE A 61 -5.66 16.54 -3.91
C PHE A 61 -5.08 15.72 -5.06
N ILE A 62 -5.62 14.52 -5.29
CA ILE A 62 -5.24 13.64 -6.40
C ILE A 62 -6.49 13.10 -7.10
N ASN A 63 -6.36 12.76 -8.37
CA ASN A 63 -7.39 12.07 -9.11
C ASN A 63 -7.43 10.59 -8.70
N ILE A 64 -8.35 10.24 -7.81
CA ILE A 64 -8.48 8.89 -7.26
C ILE A 64 -8.85 7.86 -8.34
N GLU A 65 -9.70 8.21 -9.30
CA GLU A 65 -10.14 7.28 -10.35
C GLU A 65 -8.95 6.86 -11.23
N LYS A 66 -8.15 7.81 -11.67
CA LYS A 66 -6.91 7.52 -12.40
C LYS A 66 -5.93 6.70 -11.57
N PHE A 67 -5.83 6.97 -10.27
CA PHE A 67 -4.94 6.23 -9.40
C PHE A 67 -5.42 4.78 -9.19
N ILE A 68 -6.71 4.56 -9.00
CA ILE A 68 -7.32 3.23 -8.92
C ILE A 68 -7.06 2.44 -10.22
N ASP A 69 -7.28 3.07 -11.37
CA ASP A 69 -7.02 2.44 -12.66
C ASP A 69 -5.56 2.04 -12.82
N TRP A 70 -4.63 2.94 -12.47
CA TRP A 70 -3.20 2.64 -12.49
C TRP A 70 -2.83 1.47 -11.57
N LEU A 71 -3.38 1.41 -10.34
CA LEU A 71 -3.15 0.32 -9.39
C LEU A 71 -3.70 -1.01 -9.93
N ALA A 72 -4.89 -1.01 -10.53
CA ALA A 72 -5.50 -2.22 -11.11
C ALA A 72 -4.58 -2.88 -12.14
N HIS A 73 -3.86 -2.09 -12.93
CA HIS A 73 -2.92 -2.57 -13.94
C HIS A 73 -1.58 -3.08 -13.36
N ARG A 74 -1.37 -3.00 -12.04
CA ARG A 74 -0.16 -3.54 -11.39
C ARG A 74 -0.26 -5.03 -11.09
N GLN A 75 -1.46 -5.60 -11.05
CA GLN A 75 -1.65 -7.01 -10.72
C GLN A 75 -1.65 -7.89 -11.97
N ASP A 76 -0.77 -8.89 -11.98
CA ASP A 76 -0.75 -9.91 -13.00
C ASP A 76 -1.97 -10.82 -12.86
N GLN A 77 -2.72 -10.99 -13.95
CA GLN A 77 -3.99 -11.71 -13.95
C GLN A 77 -3.83 -13.23 -13.88
N LEU A 78 -2.64 -13.76 -14.17
CA LEU A 78 -2.38 -15.19 -14.17
C LEU A 78 -1.88 -15.70 -12.81
N ASN A 79 -0.95 -14.97 -12.20
CA ASN A 79 -0.31 -15.42 -10.96
C ASN A 79 -0.69 -14.58 -9.73
N GLY A 80 -1.30 -13.40 -9.90
CA GLY A 80 -1.77 -12.54 -8.82
C GLY A 80 -0.68 -11.65 -8.20
N GLY A 81 0.57 -11.79 -8.63
CA GLY A 81 1.67 -10.94 -8.17
C GLY A 81 1.54 -9.49 -8.63
N LEU A 82 2.25 -8.59 -7.98
CA LEU A 82 2.21 -7.16 -8.27
C LEU A 82 3.52 -6.68 -8.89
N SER A 83 3.41 -5.80 -9.89
CA SER A 83 4.55 -5.11 -10.51
C SER A 83 4.65 -3.68 -10.00
N GLY A 84 5.87 -3.12 -9.99
CA GLY A 84 6.09 -1.74 -9.53
C GLY A 84 5.75 -0.68 -10.56
N ARG A 85 5.77 -1.02 -11.84
CA ARG A 85 5.54 -0.09 -12.97
C ARG A 85 5.23 -0.84 -14.25
N HIS A 86 4.89 -0.10 -15.31
CA HIS A 86 4.54 -0.69 -16.60
C HIS A 86 5.66 -1.57 -17.17
N ASN A 87 5.26 -2.66 -17.85
CA ASN A 87 6.17 -3.55 -18.57
C ASN A 87 7.31 -4.15 -17.72
N LYS A 88 7.12 -4.22 -16.39
CA LYS A 88 8.05 -4.90 -15.48
C LYS A 88 7.43 -6.16 -14.91
N LEU A 89 8.29 -7.11 -14.58
CA LEU A 89 7.89 -8.34 -13.95
C LEU A 89 7.34 -8.08 -12.54
N VAL A 90 6.53 -9.01 -12.08
CA VAL A 90 6.06 -9.03 -10.69
C VAL A 90 7.24 -9.24 -9.73
N ASP A 91 7.13 -8.69 -8.54
CA ASP A 91 8.11 -8.79 -7.48
C ASP A 91 7.39 -8.79 -6.13
N GLY A 92 7.77 -9.74 -5.28
CA GLY A 92 7.12 -9.96 -3.99
C GLY A 92 7.07 -8.72 -3.09
N CYS A 93 8.03 -7.82 -3.15
CA CYS A 93 8.04 -6.61 -2.32
C CYS A 93 6.85 -5.68 -2.61
N TYR A 94 6.29 -5.71 -3.81
CA TYR A 94 5.10 -4.92 -4.14
C TYR A 94 3.82 -5.43 -3.48
N ALA A 95 3.85 -6.63 -2.88
CA ALA A 95 2.77 -7.07 -2.01
C ALA A 95 2.49 -6.05 -0.89
N TYR A 96 3.54 -5.39 -0.39
CA TYR A 96 3.37 -4.26 0.51
C TYR A 96 3.21 -2.93 -0.25
N TRP A 97 4.17 -2.54 -1.07
CA TRP A 97 4.18 -1.20 -1.65
C TRP A 97 2.92 -0.85 -2.45
N VAL A 98 2.47 -1.75 -3.30
CA VAL A 98 1.25 -1.57 -4.10
C VAL A 98 0.01 -2.05 -3.33
N GLY A 99 0.11 -3.18 -2.62
CA GLY A 99 -0.98 -3.71 -1.80
C GLY A 99 -1.40 -2.75 -0.69
N ALA A 100 -0.46 -2.03 -0.06
CA ALA A 100 -0.77 -1.00 0.94
C ALA A 100 -1.54 0.18 0.34
N CYS A 101 -1.24 0.61 -0.90
CA CYS A 101 -2.03 1.64 -1.57
C CYS A 101 -3.50 1.21 -1.69
N GLY A 102 -3.76 -0.03 -2.13
CA GLY A 102 -5.12 -0.57 -2.20
C GLY A 102 -5.80 -0.67 -0.83
N ALA A 103 -5.09 -1.12 0.20
CA ALA A 103 -5.60 -1.19 1.57
C ALA A 103 -5.92 0.20 2.13
N ILE A 104 -5.07 1.20 1.91
CA ILE A 104 -5.31 2.61 2.28
C ILE A 104 -6.57 3.11 1.60
N LEU A 105 -6.71 2.93 0.28
CA LEU A 105 -7.90 3.37 -0.44
C LEU A 105 -9.16 2.79 0.18
N LYS A 106 -9.19 1.48 0.49
CA LYS A 106 -10.34 0.81 1.12
C LYS A 106 -10.68 1.40 2.48
N ILE A 107 -9.67 1.61 3.34
CA ILE A 107 -9.87 2.16 4.70
C ILE A 107 -10.45 3.58 4.63
N TYR A 108 -10.06 4.36 3.63
CA TYR A 108 -10.58 5.72 3.41
C TYR A 108 -11.87 5.77 2.55
N GLY A 109 -12.52 4.62 2.33
CA GLY A 109 -13.85 4.53 1.71
C GLY A 109 -13.84 4.49 0.18
N TYR A 110 -12.70 4.22 -0.44
CA TYR A 110 -12.57 3.99 -1.88
C TYR A 110 -12.53 2.51 -2.23
N VAL A 111 -12.53 2.19 -3.51
CA VAL A 111 -12.36 0.81 -3.99
C VAL A 111 -10.90 0.40 -3.86
N ASN A 112 -10.66 -0.80 -3.32
CA ASN A 112 -9.38 -1.49 -3.46
C ASN A 112 -9.38 -2.25 -4.79
N PRO A 113 -8.57 -1.87 -5.79
CA PRO A 113 -8.54 -2.57 -7.07
C PRO A 113 -7.73 -3.87 -7.04
N ILE A 114 -7.00 -4.13 -5.96
CA ILE A 114 -6.13 -5.31 -5.83
C ILE A 114 -6.95 -6.51 -5.34
N ASN A 115 -6.86 -7.61 -6.06
CA ASN A 115 -7.41 -8.89 -5.63
C ASN A 115 -6.49 -9.50 -4.55
N MET A 116 -6.80 -9.22 -3.28
CA MET A 116 -5.99 -9.66 -2.14
C MET A 116 -5.90 -11.20 -1.99
N PRO A 117 -6.95 -12.00 -2.26
CA PRO A 117 -6.84 -13.45 -2.32
C PRO A 117 -5.83 -13.95 -3.36
N MET A 118 -5.81 -13.39 -4.57
CA MET A 118 -4.82 -13.75 -5.59
C MET A 118 -3.42 -13.33 -5.18
N LEU A 119 -3.26 -12.15 -4.58
CA LEU A 119 -1.97 -11.69 -4.05
C LEU A 119 -1.46 -12.63 -2.96
N LYS A 120 -2.32 -13.04 -2.02
CA LYS A 120 -1.98 -14.04 -1.00
C LYS A 120 -1.50 -15.35 -1.62
N SER A 121 -2.20 -15.82 -2.66
CA SER A 121 -1.81 -17.03 -3.40
C SER A 121 -0.42 -16.88 -4.04
N TYR A 122 -0.13 -15.74 -4.64
CA TYR A 122 1.21 -15.43 -5.18
C TYR A 122 2.28 -15.49 -4.10
N ILE A 123 2.07 -14.86 -2.97
CA ILE A 123 3.02 -14.85 -1.85
C ILE A 123 3.32 -16.29 -1.40
N VAL A 124 2.28 -17.07 -1.13
CA VAL A 124 2.44 -18.43 -0.56
C VAL A 124 3.07 -19.39 -1.56
N ASN A 125 2.72 -19.32 -2.85
CA ASN A 125 3.15 -20.31 -3.83
C ASN A 125 4.46 -19.95 -4.55
N TYR A 126 4.81 -18.65 -4.65
CA TYR A 126 5.94 -18.23 -5.48
C TYR A 126 7.04 -17.50 -4.71
N CYS A 127 6.70 -16.85 -3.59
CA CYS A 127 7.69 -16.07 -2.83
C CYS A 127 8.39 -16.88 -1.74
N GLN A 128 7.89 -18.04 -1.34
CA GLN A 128 8.59 -18.87 -0.36
C GLN A 128 9.81 -19.52 -1.00
N ASP A 129 10.94 -19.43 -0.30
CA ASP A 129 12.12 -20.19 -0.61
C ASP A 129 12.23 -21.37 0.37
N ASN A 130 12.18 -22.58 -0.17
CA ASN A 130 12.26 -23.82 0.60
C ASN A 130 13.70 -24.35 0.67
N ALA A 131 14.71 -23.53 0.34
CA ALA A 131 16.10 -23.91 0.47
C ALA A 131 16.44 -24.16 1.95
N GLU A 132 17.00 -25.33 2.25
CA GLU A 132 17.29 -25.75 3.64
C GLU A 132 18.25 -24.81 4.38
N ASN A 133 19.10 -24.09 3.64
CA ASN A 133 20.20 -23.30 4.21
C ASN A 133 19.91 -21.78 4.27
N GLU A 134 18.90 -21.30 3.56
CA GLU A 134 18.58 -19.85 3.48
C GLU A 134 17.06 -19.64 3.50
N PRO A 135 16.41 -19.91 4.64
CA PRO A 135 14.96 -19.74 4.74
C PRO A 135 14.58 -18.26 4.65
N GLY A 136 13.51 -17.98 3.94
CA GLY A 136 12.98 -16.61 3.81
C GLY A 136 12.02 -16.46 2.65
N LEU A 137 11.71 -15.21 2.34
CA LEU A 137 10.86 -14.86 1.21
C LEU A 137 11.69 -14.11 0.16
N ARG A 138 11.39 -14.41 -1.10
CA ARG A 138 12.10 -13.92 -2.28
C ARG A 138 11.18 -13.12 -3.19
N ASP A 139 11.77 -12.31 -4.04
CA ASP A 139 11.11 -11.55 -5.09
C ASP A 139 10.15 -12.43 -5.94
N LYS A 140 10.70 -13.50 -6.53
CA LYS A 140 10.02 -14.46 -7.41
C LYS A 140 10.81 -15.76 -7.52
N PRO A 141 10.26 -16.82 -8.10
CA PRO A 141 10.99 -18.07 -8.35
C PRO A 141 12.32 -17.84 -9.08
N GLY A 142 13.37 -18.52 -8.62
CA GLY A 142 14.71 -18.40 -9.17
C GLY A 142 15.58 -17.28 -8.59
N MET A 143 15.03 -16.48 -7.70
CA MET A 143 15.77 -15.49 -6.89
C MET A 143 16.03 -16.05 -5.49
N ASN A 144 17.08 -15.58 -4.83
CA ASN A 144 17.39 -15.92 -3.45
C ASN A 144 16.50 -15.11 -2.49
N ALA A 145 16.18 -15.69 -1.33
CA ALA A 145 15.54 -14.95 -0.25
C ALA A 145 16.50 -13.91 0.35
N ASP A 146 15.96 -12.81 0.80
CA ASP A 146 16.69 -11.76 1.51
C ASP A 146 15.82 -11.06 2.57
N PHE A 147 16.45 -10.27 3.44
CA PHE A 147 15.74 -9.56 4.51
C PHE A 147 14.76 -8.51 4.00
N TYR A 148 15.10 -7.83 2.90
CA TYR A 148 14.23 -6.83 2.29
C TYR A 148 12.93 -7.47 1.80
N HIS A 149 13.02 -8.49 0.94
CA HIS A 149 11.85 -9.19 0.42
C HIS A 149 11.08 -9.91 1.53
N THR A 150 11.76 -10.56 2.47
CA THR A 150 11.10 -11.21 3.61
C THR A 150 10.26 -10.21 4.41
N ASN A 151 10.80 -9.04 4.73
CA ASN A 151 10.07 -8.01 5.46
C ASN A 151 8.81 -7.53 4.72
N TYR A 152 8.97 -7.05 3.48
CA TYR A 152 7.85 -6.44 2.75
C TYR A 152 6.80 -7.46 2.30
N ILE A 153 7.20 -8.68 2.00
CA ILE A 153 6.27 -9.75 1.67
C ILE A 153 5.44 -10.16 2.90
N LEU A 154 6.04 -10.27 4.08
CA LEU A 154 5.30 -10.54 5.33
C LEU A 154 4.32 -9.42 5.66
N MET A 155 4.70 -8.16 5.46
CA MET A 155 3.79 -7.02 5.62
C MET A 155 2.62 -7.11 4.61
N GLY A 156 2.91 -7.44 3.35
CA GLY A 156 1.88 -7.66 2.32
C GLY A 156 0.96 -8.83 2.66
N LEU A 157 1.50 -9.92 3.19
CA LEU A 157 0.71 -11.07 3.65
C LEU A 157 -0.23 -10.67 4.80
N SER A 158 0.26 -9.87 5.73
CA SER A 158 -0.59 -9.30 6.80
C SER A 158 -1.75 -8.49 6.22
N LEU A 159 -1.51 -7.62 5.24
CA LEU A 159 -2.59 -6.86 4.60
C LEU A 159 -3.63 -7.77 3.94
N CYS A 160 -3.20 -8.87 3.31
CA CYS A 160 -4.12 -9.86 2.74
C CYS A 160 -4.93 -10.59 3.82
N GLU A 161 -4.32 -10.92 4.95
CA GLU A 161 -5.00 -11.63 6.05
C GLU A 161 -6.02 -10.76 6.77
N TYR A 162 -5.75 -9.47 6.89
CA TYR A 162 -6.58 -8.51 7.62
C TYR A 162 -7.38 -7.57 6.71
N GLU A 163 -7.56 -7.90 5.45
CA GLU A 163 -8.20 -7.05 4.45
C GLU A 163 -9.56 -6.45 4.89
N ASN A 164 -10.34 -7.20 5.66
CA ASN A 164 -11.65 -6.79 6.14
C ASN A 164 -11.68 -6.40 7.61
N ASP A 165 -10.56 -6.47 8.30
CA ASP A 165 -10.44 -6.30 9.74
C ASP A 165 -9.68 -5.05 10.14
N ILE A 166 -8.96 -4.45 9.18
CA ILE A 166 -8.29 -3.15 9.34
C ILE A 166 -9.27 -2.05 8.94
N TYR A 167 -9.49 -1.08 9.81
CA TYR A 167 -10.46 -0.01 9.57
C TYR A 167 -10.06 1.29 10.26
N LEU A 168 -10.64 2.38 9.79
CA LEU A 168 -10.58 3.69 10.42
C LEU A 168 -11.90 3.87 11.19
N PRO A 169 -11.87 4.17 12.52
CA PRO A 169 -13.10 4.32 13.32
C PRO A 169 -14.03 5.43 12.80
N ASP A 170 -13.46 6.50 12.26
CA ASP A 170 -14.13 7.60 11.61
C ASP A 170 -13.27 8.04 10.40
N MET A 171 -13.91 8.38 9.29
CA MET A 171 -13.23 8.77 8.04
C MET A 171 -12.38 10.05 8.15
N TYR A 172 -12.53 10.80 9.23
CA TYR A 172 -11.71 11.98 9.55
C TYR A 172 -10.71 11.71 10.68
N SER A 173 -10.66 10.48 11.18
CA SER A 173 -9.67 10.08 12.17
C SER A 173 -8.26 10.11 11.56
N ASP A 174 -7.28 10.42 12.41
CA ASP A 174 -5.87 10.35 12.10
C ASP A 174 -5.48 8.91 11.71
N ALA A 175 -4.57 8.76 10.76
CA ALA A 175 -4.03 7.47 10.33
C ALA A 175 -3.38 6.66 11.48
N MET A 176 -2.92 7.31 12.55
CA MET A 176 -2.46 6.63 13.76
C MET A 176 -3.59 5.86 14.47
N ASN A 177 -4.84 6.27 14.29
CA ASN A 177 -6.01 5.62 14.86
C ASN A 177 -6.56 4.45 14.02
N ILE A 178 -5.88 4.03 12.97
CA ILE A 178 -6.23 2.82 12.24
C ILE A 178 -6.19 1.64 13.20
N LYS A 179 -7.31 0.94 13.31
CA LYS A 179 -7.52 -0.20 14.20
C LYS A 179 -7.52 -1.50 13.41
N CYS A 180 -7.26 -2.58 14.10
CA CYS A 180 -7.36 -3.92 13.57
C CYS A 180 -8.15 -4.78 14.57
N ASN A 181 -9.15 -5.50 14.07
CA ASN A 181 -9.85 -6.48 14.89
C ASN A 181 -8.90 -7.64 15.19
N ASP A 182 -8.79 -8.00 16.47
CA ASP A 182 -8.02 -9.17 16.87
C ASP A 182 -8.78 -10.44 16.48
N ILE A 183 -8.22 -11.19 15.55
CA ILE A 183 -8.84 -12.43 15.05
C ILE A 183 -8.05 -13.61 15.56
N LYS A 184 -8.68 -14.42 16.41
CA LYS A 184 -8.09 -15.67 16.90
C LYS A 184 -7.70 -16.58 15.72
N GLY A 185 -6.49 -17.09 15.75
CA GLY A 185 -5.98 -18.05 14.80
C GLY A 185 -5.18 -17.46 13.64
N LYS A 186 -5.03 -16.13 13.54
CA LYS A 186 -4.07 -15.53 12.61
C LYS A 186 -2.66 -15.58 13.18
N GLN A 187 -1.68 -15.80 12.32
CA GLN A 187 -0.27 -15.94 12.70
C GLN A 187 0.50 -14.62 12.64
N LEU A 188 -0.02 -13.65 11.89
CA LEU A 188 0.59 -12.32 11.75
C LEU A 188 -0.25 -11.28 12.51
N TYR A 189 0.40 -10.19 12.89
CA TYR A 189 -0.29 -9.01 13.39
C TYR A 189 -0.80 -8.15 12.24
N GLY A 190 -1.93 -7.46 12.43
CA GLY A 190 -2.42 -6.47 11.48
C GLY A 190 -1.45 -5.30 11.36
N VAL A 191 -1.09 -4.94 10.14
CA VAL A 191 -0.19 -3.83 9.84
C VAL A 191 -1.00 -2.58 9.48
N ASN A 192 -0.69 -1.45 10.12
CA ASN A 192 -1.18 -0.15 9.68
C ASN A 192 -0.58 0.16 8.30
N PRO A 193 -1.40 0.26 7.24
CA PRO A 193 -0.86 0.37 5.89
C PRO A 193 -0.21 1.72 5.59
N VAL A 194 -0.49 2.77 6.37
CA VAL A 194 0.11 4.11 6.18
C VAL A 194 1.53 4.15 6.76
N TYR A 195 1.71 3.61 7.96
CA TYR A 195 2.99 3.68 8.68
C TYR A 195 3.88 2.45 8.51
N GLY A 196 3.33 1.32 8.05
CA GLY A 196 4.08 0.06 7.96
C GLY A 196 4.45 -0.54 9.32
N LEU A 197 3.70 -0.23 10.35
CA LEU A 197 3.91 -0.72 11.71
C LEU A 197 2.73 -1.58 12.16
N PRO A 198 2.96 -2.58 13.03
CA PRO A 198 1.86 -3.30 13.64
C PRO A 198 0.89 -2.35 14.34
N THR A 199 -0.41 -2.55 14.15
CA THR A 199 -1.45 -1.65 14.68
C THR A 199 -1.42 -1.53 16.20
N TYR A 200 -0.98 -2.56 16.93
CA TYR A 200 -0.89 -2.53 18.39
C TYR A 200 0.22 -1.61 18.94
N ILE A 201 1.19 -1.21 18.10
CA ILE A 201 2.27 -0.29 18.52
C ILE A 201 1.78 1.16 18.53
N LEU A 202 0.78 1.48 17.70
CA LEU A 202 0.27 2.84 17.51
C LEU A 202 -0.94 3.16 18.42
N ASN A 203 -1.39 2.21 19.24
CA ASN A 203 -2.56 2.34 20.12
C ASN A 203 -2.21 2.54 21.58
#